data_78673ca766f53187425ac918f060e7ef
#
_entry.id   78673ca766f53187425ac918f060e7ef
#
_cell.length_a   1.000
_cell.length_b   1.000
_cell.length_c   1.000
_cell.angle_alpha   90.00
_cell.angle_beta   90.00
_cell.angle_gamma   90.00
#
_symmetry.space_group_name_H-M   'P 1'
#
loop_
_entity.id
_entity.type
_entity.pdbx_description
1 polymer ?
#
loop_
_entity_poly.entity_id
_entity_poly.type
_entity_poly.pdbx_seq_one_letter_code
_entity_poly.pdbx_strand_id
1 'polypeptide(L)'
;FISNYNLLKKQFSKLNYKIKLQKVNNINEKSYLNDIKILDVNLKFKQPFKVNKKYASNFVRNSLNFAHRLSLDNKVMGLINCPINKNLLGKNKIGVTEFLAKKCKVKKNSEVMFLRNKKISVSPITTHLDLKNVSKKINTKIIVSKIKTIDLWFKKKFNKKPEIGILGLNPHNAEMRKSSEEIRIIIPAIAILKKLKIRVKGPLVA
;
A
#
# COMPACT_ATOMS: atom_id res chain seq x y z
N PHE A 1 10.89 1.75 15.64
CA PHE A 1 11.32 1.55 14.23
C PHE A 1 11.89 0.14 14.05
N ILE A 2 11.72 -0.45 12.87
CA ILE A 2 12.37 -1.70 12.45
C ILE A 2 13.53 -1.33 11.55
N SER A 3 14.76 -1.52 12.02
CA SER A 3 15.97 -1.15 11.28
C SER A 3 17.19 -1.89 11.82
N ASN A 4 18.38 -1.60 11.30
CA ASN A 4 19.62 -2.05 11.90
C ASN A 4 20.18 -0.94 12.80
N TYR A 5 20.31 -1.25 14.09
CA TYR A 5 20.76 -0.28 15.10
C TYR A 5 22.14 0.31 14.78
N ASN A 6 23.11 -0.54 14.45
CA ASN A 6 24.47 -0.10 14.17
C ASN A 6 24.57 0.75 12.90
N LEU A 7 23.78 0.43 11.87
CA LEU A 7 23.70 1.24 10.65
C LEU A 7 23.20 2.64 10.96
N LEU A 8 22.07 2.75 11.64
CA LEU A 8 21.47 4.04 12.00
C LEU A 8 22.40 4.86 12.89
N LYS A 9 23.01 4.24 13.91
CA LYS A 9 23.96 4.90 14.81
C LYS A 9 25.13 5.53 14.01
N LYS A 10 25.72 4.76 13.06
CA LYS A 10 26.82 5.27 12.21
C LYS A 10 26.35 6.34 11.23
N GLN A 11 25.14 6.22 10.67
CA GLN A 11 24.57 7.23 9.78
C GLN A 11 24.28 8.54 10.52
N PHE A 12 23.66 8.47 11.70
CA PHE A 12 23.34 9.64 12.52
C PHE A 12 24.62 10.36 12.98
N SER A 13 25.63 9.62 13.40
CA SER A 13 26.93 10.20 13.74
C SER A 13 27.55 10.95 12.56
N LYS A 14 27.57 10.36 11.35
CA LYS A 14 28.12 11.01 10.15
C LYS A 14 27.32 12.20 9.64
N LEU A 15 26.01 12.24 9.95
CA LEU A 15 25.11 13.34 9.58
C LEU A 15 24.94 14.35 10.72
N ASN A 16 25.70 14.21 11.81
CA ASN A 16 25.63 15.07 13.00
C ASN A 16 24.22 15.17 13.62
N TYR A 17 23.40 14.12 13.50
CA TYR A 17 22.10 14.07 14.15
C TYR A 17 22.24 13.75 15.64
N LYS A 18 21.77 14.67 16.50
CA LYS A 18 21.76 14.52 17.96
C LYS A 18 20.53 13.75 18.48
N ILE A 19 20.19 12.64 17.80
CA ILE A 19 19.06 11.80 18.15
C ILE A 19 19.56 10.54 18.85
N LYS A 20 19.05 10.25 20.03
CA LYS A 20 19.39 9.02 20.77
C LYS A 20 18.62 7.84 20.22
N LEU A 21 19.30 6.70 20.08
CA LEU A 21 18.76 5.45 19.63
C LEU A 21 18.80 4.44 20.76
N GLN A 22 17.68 3.77 21.02
CA GLN A 22 17.57 2.66 21.97
C GLN A 22 17.28 1.36 21.21
N LYS A 23 18.14 0.37 21.37
CA LYS A 23 17.85 -0.98 20.87
C LYS A 23 16.85 -1.64 21.84
N VAL A 24 15.74 -2.16 21.30
CA VAL A 24 14.71 -2.85 22.07
C VAL A 24 14.47 -4.25 21.54
N ASN A 25 14.09 -5.19 22.41
CA ASN A 25 13.82 -6.58 22.04
C ASN A 25 12.37 -6.80 21.60
N ASN A 26 11.46 -5.98 22.08
CA ASN A 26 10.05 -6.03 21.72
C ASN A 26 9.40 -4.64 21.70
N ILE A 27 8.18 -4.55 21.13
CA ILE A 27 7.47 -3.27 20.94
C ILE A 27 6.98 -2.64 22.24
N ASN A 28 6.78 -3.44 23.30
CA ASN A 28 6.24 -2.99 24.59
C ASN A 28 7.33 -2.52 25.55
N GLU A 29 8.60 -2.71 25.21
CA GLU A 29 9.71 -2.27 26.03
C GLU A 29 9.66 -0.75 26.21
N LYS A 30 9.78 -0.29 27.46
CA LYS A 30 9.77 1.14 27.77
C LYS A 30 10.98 1.83 27.13
N SER A 31 10.83 3.06 26.72
CA SER A 31 11.93 3.91 26.25
C SER A 31 11.99 5.19 27.07
N TYR A 32 13.18 5.79 27.10
CA TYR A 32 13.32 7.14 27.62
C TYR A 32 12.61 8.14 26.70
N LEU A 33 12.14 9.24 27.30
CA LEU A 33 11.53 10.34 26.52
C LEU A 33 12.50 10.78 25.43
N ASN A 34 12.00 10.90 24.20
CA ASN A 34 12.75 11.35 23.02
C ASN A 34 13.75 10.36 22.40
N ASP A 35 13.86 9.13 22.87
CA ASP A 35 14.69 8.12 22.23
C ASP A 35 13.93 7.38 21.12
N ILE A 36 14.60 7.11 20.00
CA ILE A 36 14.04 6.29 18.94
C ILE A 36 14.27 4.82 19.23
N LYS A 37 13.18 4.08 19.50
CA LYS A 37 13.23 2.62 19.67
C LYS A 37 13.53 1.90 18.37
N ILE A 38 14.52 1.02 18.39
CA ILE A 38 14.92 0.21 17.24
C ILE A 38 14.72 -1.27 17.55
N LEU A 39 13.77 -1.91 16.87
CA LEU A 39 13.73 -3.35 16.74
C LEU A 39 14.78 -3.76 15.71
N ASP A 40 15.84 -4.36 16.17
CA ASP A 40 17.05 -4.58 15.36
C ASP A 40 16.87 -5.73 14.37
N VAL A 41 17.23 -5.47 13.12
CA VAL A 41 17.30 -6.46 12.06
C VAL A 41 18.74 -6.55 11.57
N ASN A 42 19.26 -7.77 11.52
CA ASN A 42 20.66 -7.99 11.16
C ASN A 42 20.97 -7.48 9.74
N LEU A 43 22.09 -6.74 9.63
CA LEU A 43 22.61 -6.23 8.38
C LEU A 43 24.16 -6.24 8.43
N LYS A 44 24.78 -6.89 7.47
CA LYS A 44 26.24 -6.80 7.25
C LYS A 44 26.57 -5.60 6.36
N PHE A 45 27.41 -4.68 6.82
CA PHE A 45 27.84 -3.53 6.05
C PHE A 45 29.26 -3.09 6.48
N LYS A 46 30.02 -2.51 5.53
CA LYS A 46 31.31 -1.87 5.80
C LYS A 46 31.16 -0.34 5.95
N GLN A 47 30.40 0.26 5.05
CA GLN A 47 30.16 1.71 5.02
C GLN A 47 28.64 1.99 5.17
N PRO A 48 28.23 2.98 6.01
CA PRO A 48 26.83 3.21 6.33
C PRO A 48 25.98 3.74 5.18
N PHE A 49 26.58 4.35 4.16
CA PHE A 49 25.90 4.85 2.97
C PHE A 49 26.17 4.03 1.69
N LYS A 50 26.98 2.95 1.80
CA LYS A 50 27.34 2.12 0.66
C LYS A 50 27.22 0.65 1.04
N VAL A 51 25.96 0.21 1.21
CA VAL A 51 25.66 -1.19 1.59
C VAL A 51 25.60 -2.07 0.33
N ASN A 52 26.23 -3.24 0.39
CA ASN A 52 26.18 -4.20 -0.70
C ASN A 52 24.73 -4.62 -1.00
N LYS A 53 24.36 -4.64 -2.29
CA LYS A 53 22.99 -4.91 -2.75
C LYS A 53 22.39 -6.21 -2.21
N LYS A 54 23.18 -7.28 -2.12
CA LYS A 54 22.73 -8.59 -1.59
C LYS A 54 22.31 -8.45 -0.11
N TYR A 55 23.12 -7.80 0.72
CA TYR A 55 22.82 -7.61 2.14
C TYR A 55 21.66 -6.63 2.34
N ALA A 56 21.64 -5.53 1.57
CA ALA A 56 20.53 -4.57 1.58
C ALA A 56 19.19 -5.24 1.18
N SER A 57 19.19 -6.10 0.15
CA SER A 57 18.00 -6.82 -0.28
C SER A 57 17.47 -7.77 0.81
N ASN A 58 18.35 -8.52 1.47
CA ASN A 58 17.95 -9.40 2.58
C ASN A 58 17.42 -8.60 3.77
N PHE A 59 18.10 -7.52 4.13
CA PHE A 59 17.68 -6.63 5.21
C PHE A 59 16.28 -6.04 4.95
N VAL A 60 16.04 -5.47 3.78
CA VAL A 60 14.73 -4.88 3.43
C VAL A 60 13.62 -5.92 3.49
N ARG A 61 13.84 -7.11 2.94
CA ARG A 61 12.85 -8.19 2.98
C ARG A 61 12.58 -8.69 4.40
N ASN A 62 13.63 -8.85 5.21
CA ASN A 62 13.48 -9.27 6.60
C ASN A 62 12.75 -8.22 7.44
N SER A 63 13.06 -6.93 7.26
CA SER A 63 12.38 -5.83 7.93
C SER A 63 10.89 -5.77 7.58
N LEU A 64 10.54 -5.89 6.29
CA LEU A 64 9.15 -5.95 5.85
C LEU A 64 8.41 -7.19 6.35
N ASN A 65 9.06 -8.36 6.37
CA ASN A 65 8.47 -9.58 6.91
C ASN A 65 8.23 -9.46 8.41
N PHE A 66 9.13 -8.83 9.15
CA PHE A 66 8.98 -8.61 10.58
C PHE A 66 7.81 -7.64 10.87
N ALA A 67 7.77 -6.49 10.17
CA ALA A 67 6.69 -5.53 10.28
C ALA A 67 5.32 -6.14 9.92
N HIS A 68 5.27 -6.95 8.86
CA HIS A 68 4.07 -7.65 8.45
C HIS A 68 3.55 -8.62 9.52
N ARG A 69 4.42 -9.40 10.16
CA ARG A 69 4.03 -10.27 11.29
C ARG A 69 3.44 -9.49 12.44
N LEU A 70 4.10 -8.41 12.88
CA LEU A 70 3.58 -7.55 13.95
C LEU A 70 2.19 -6.99 13.62
N SER A 71 1.94 -6.66 12.35
CA SER A 71 0.65 -6.14 11.90
C SER A 71 -0.43 -7.23 11.87
N LEU A 72 -0.11 -8.45 11.47
CA LEU A 72 -1.05 -9.58 11.49
C LEU A 72 -1.40 -10.01 12.93
N ASP A 73 -0.43 -9.97 13.83
CA ASP A 73 -0.61 -10.30 15.25
C ASP A 73 -1.37 -9.19 16.02
N ASN A 74 -1.87 -8.15 15.33
CA ASN A 74 -2.53 -6.96 15.92
C ASN A 74 -1.70 -6.23 16.98
N LYS A 75 -0.37 -6.41 16.98
CA LYS A 75 0.55 -5.75 17.90
C LYS A 75 0.80 -4.29 17.55
N VAL A 76 0.47 -3.89 16.32
CA VAL A 76 0.58 -2.53 15.80
C VAL A 76 -0.65 -2.16 14.99
N MET A 77 -0.99 -0.87 14.94
CA MET A 77 -2.15 -0.37 14.20
C MET A 77 -1.95 -0.40 12.67
N GLY A 78 -0.72 -0.48 12.21
CA GLY A 78 -0.38 -0.47 10.79
C GLY A 78 1.12 -0.42 10.56
N LEU A 79 1.50 -0.47 9.29
CA LEU A 79 2.86 -0.42 8.81
C LEU A 79 3.08 0.84 7.97
N ILE A 80 4.10 1.62 8.30
CA ILE A 80 4.59 2.72 7.49
C ILE A 80 6.00 2.36 7.01
N ASN A 81 6.22 2.37 5.71
CA ASN A 81 7.54 2.14 5.14
C ASN A 81 8.12 3.42 4.53
N CYS A 82 9.42 3.60 4.70
CA CYS A 82 10.19 4.60 3.96
C CYS A 82 10.28 4.22 2.47
N PRO A 83 10.64 5.16 1.57
CA PRO A 83 10.91 4.85 0.18
C PRO A 83 11.93 3.72 0.05
N ILE A 84 11.61 2.72 -0.76
CA ILE A 84 12.44 1.53 -0.96
C ILE A 84 12.79 1.41 -2.44
N ASN A 85 14.07 1.17 -2.72
CA ASN A 85 14.49 0.83 -4.07
C ASN A 85 13.88 -0.55 -4.45
N LYS A 86 12.98 -0.56 -5.43
CA LYS A 86 12.26 -1.76 -5.90
C LYS A 86 13.21 -2.92 -6.29
N ASN A 87 14.43 -2.60 -6.74
CA ASN A 87 15.43 -3.61 -7.09
C ASN A 87 15.91 -4.43 -5.88
N LEU A 88 15.62 -4.01 -4.66
CA LEU A 88 15.91 -4.74 -3.42
C LEU A 88 14.85 -5.77 -3.05
N LEU A 89 13.63 -5.67 -3.62
CA LEU A 89 12.52 -6.57 -3.33
C LEU A 89 12.49 -7.84 -4.20
N GLY A 90 13.23 -7.87 -5.29
CA GLY A 90 13.33 -9.05 -6.15
C GLY A 90 13.61 -8.72 -7.62
N LYS A 91 13.83 -9.76 -8.43
CA LYS A 91 14.13 -9.62 -9.87
C LYS A 91 13.00 -8.97 -10.67
N ASN A 92 11.75 -9.09 -10.26
CA ASN A 92 10.57 -8.62 -10.98
C ASN A 92 10.19 -7.15 -10.66
N LYS A 93 11.07 -6.38 -10.00
CA LYS A 93 10.83 -4.96 -9.63
C LYS A 93 9.46 -4.74 -8.94
N ILE A 94 9.05 -5.70 -8.11
CA ILE A 94 7.77 -5.66 -7.38
C ILE A 94 7.84 -4.52 -6.37
N GLY A 95 6.75 -3.73 -6.25
CA GLY A 95 6.61 -2.70 -5.22
C GLY A 95 6.32 -3.30 -3.84
N VAL A 96 6.34 -2.45 -2.81
CA VAL A 96 6.01 -2.87 -1.43
C VAL A 96 4.55 -3.34 -1.35
N THR A 97 3.64 -2.68 -2.04
CA THR A 97 2.21 -3.04 -2.08
C THR A 97 2.01 -4.46 -2.57
N GLU A 98 2.59 -4.81 -3.71
CA GLU A 98 2.48 -6.15 -4.29
C GLU A 98 3.22 -7.19 -3.45
N PHE A 99 4.37 -6.82 -2.84
CA PHE A 99 5.09 -7.68 -1.92
C PHE A 99 4.23 -8.07 -0.71
N LEU A 100 3.59 -7.08 -0.07
CA LEU A 100 2.71 -7.30 1.07
C LEU A 100 1.41 -8.02 0.68
N ALA A 101 0.79 -7.67 -0.45
CA ALA A 101 -0.40 -8.33 -0.97
C ALA A 101 -0.16 -9.84 -1.18
N LYS A 102 1.00 -10.20 -1.76
CA LYS A 102 1.41 -11.60 -1.91
C LYS A 102 1.57 -12.30 -0.55
N LYS A 103 2.14 -11.63 0.45
CA LYS A 103 2.30 -12.17 1.81
C LYS A 103 0.97 -12.36 2.52
N CYS A 104 0.02 -11.47 2.32
CA CYS A 104 -1.34 -11.58 2.84
C CYS A 104 -2.21 -12.58 2.06
N LYS A 105 -1.68 -13.27 1.05
CA LYS A 105 -2.43 -14.15 0.15
C LYS A 105 -3.63 -13.46 -0.50
N VAL A 106 -3.52 -12.15 -0.70
CA VAL A 106 -4.57 -11.35 -1.35
C VAL A 106 -4.70 -11.77 -2.80
N LYS A 107 -5.93 -11.91 -3.28
CA LYS A 107 -6.20 -12.25 -4.68
C LYS A 107 -5.54 -11.21 -5.59
N LYS A 108 -4.85 -11.65 -6.62
CA LYS A 108 -4.17 -10.78 -7.59
C LYS A 108 -5.12 -9.68 -8.11
N ASN A 109 -4.66 -8.46 -8.12
CA ASN A 109 -5.39 -7.24 -8.55
C ASN A 109 -6.58 -6.84 -7.63
N SER A 110 -6.68 -7.38 -6.41
CA SER A 110 -7.65 -6.89 -5.42
C SER A 110 -7.03 -5.96 -4.37
N GLU A 111 -5.73 -5.77 -4.40
CA GLU A 111 -5.04 -4.74 -3.63
C GLU A 111 -5.52 -3.35 -4.07
N VAL A 112 -5.72 -2.48 -3.09
CA VAL A 112 -6.29 -1.14 -3.31
C VAL A 112 -5.32 -0.08 -2.81
N MET A 113 -4.96 0.86 -3.68
CA MET A 113 -4.38 2.12 -3.28
C MET A 113 -5.50 3.04 -2.81
N PHE A 114 -5.43 3.54 -1.58
CA PHE A 114 -6.49 4.33 -0.98
C PHE A 114 -5.91 5.61 -0.38
N LEU A 115 -6.21 6.72 -1.02
CA LEU A 115 -5.82 8.07 -0.59
C LEU A 115 -6.96 8.67 0.19
N ARG A 116 -6.72 9.09 1.43
CA ARG A 116 -7.78 9.57 2.30
C ARG A 116 -7.38 10.82 3.07
N ASN A 117 -8.29 11.78 3.12
CA ASN A 117 -8.27 12.88 4.08
C ASN A 117 -9.58 12.95 4.89
N LYS A 118 -9.78 14.00 5.67
CA LYS A 118 -10.99 14.15 6.51
C LYS A 118 -12.30 14.26 5.70
N LYS A 119 -12.25 14.81 4.47
CA LYS A 119 -13.45 15.13 3.66
C LYS A 119 -13.69 14.11 2.55
N ILE A 120 -12.65 13.67 1.87
CA ILE A 120 -12.75 12.83 0.68
C ILE A 120 -11.75 11.68 0.72
N SER A 121 -12.10 10.60 0.05
CA SER A 121 -11.23 9.46 -0.18
C SER A 121 -11.23 9.10 -1.66
N VAL A 122 -10.07 8.85 -2.23
CA VAL A 122 -9.91 8.51 -3.65
C VAL A 122 -9.13 7.21 -3.79
N SER A 123 -9.55 6.39 -4.73
CA SER A 123 -8.89 5.13 -5.06
C SER A 123 -8.76 4.97 -6.57
N PRO A 124 -7.55 5.05 -7.14
CA PRO A 124 -7.36 4.78 -8.55
C PRO A 124 -7.56 3.28 -8.84
N ILE A 125 -8.24 2.96 -9.92
CA ILE A 125 -8.41 1.58 -10.37
C ILE A 125 -7.10 1.01 -10.91
N THR A 126 -6.30 1.84 -11.59
CA THR A 126 -4.98 1.47 -12.12
C THR A 126 -3.90 2.33 -11.48
N THR A 127 -2.71 1.75 -11.26
CA THR A 127 -1.53 2.43 -10.71
C THR A 127 -0.31 2.10 -11.58
N HIS A 128 0.58 3.08 -11.76
CA HIS A 128 1.86 2.89 -12.47
C HIS A 128 1.73 2.32 -13.90
N LEU A 129 0.66 2.70 -14.60
CA LEU A 129 0.44 2.35 -16.00
C LEU A 129 0.61 3.57 -16.92
N ASP A 130 1.18 3.36 -18.10
CA ASP A 130 1.13 4.34 -19.17
C ASP A 130 -0.33 4.60 -19.57
N LEU A 131 -0.69 5.85 -19.83
CA LEU A 131 -2.06 6.26 -20.13
C LEU A 131 -2.66 5.44 -21.29
N LYS A 132 -1.89 5.20 -22.36
CA LYS A 132 -2.29 4.37 -23.52
C LYS A 132 -2.70 2.94 -23.18
N ASN A 133 -2.35 2.44 -22.00
CA ASN A 133 -2.63 1.07 -21.56
C ASN A 133 -3.80 0.99 -20.58
N VAL A 134 -4.32 2.13 -20.10
CA VAL A 134 -5.36 2.15 -19.06
C VAL A 134 -6.64 1.48 -19.55
N SER A 135 -7.17 1.87 -20.71
CA SER A 135 -8.41 1.30 -21.26
C SER A 135 -8.30 -0.22 -21.50
N LYS A 136 -7.11 -0.70 -21.89
CA LYS A 136 -6.85 -2.14 -22.10
C LYS A 136 -6.76 -2.94 -20.80
N LYS A 137 -6.48 -2.29 -19.68
CA LYS A 137 -6.26 -2.96 -18.37
C LYS A 137 -7.46 -2.91 -17.46
N ILE A 138 -8.35 -1.92 -17.61
CA ILE A 138 -9.59 -1.91 -16.84
C ILE A 138 -10.54 -2.99 -17.35
N ASN A 139 -11.27 -3.57 -16.45
CA ASN A 139 -12.38 -4.49 -16.75
C ASN A 139 -13.34 -4.57 -15.55
N THR A 140 -14.54 -5.04 -15.80
CA THR A 140 -15.60 -5.18 -14.80
C THR A 140 -15.15 -5.94 -13.55
N LYS A 141 -14.38 -7.02 -13.71
CA LYS A 141 -13.93 -7.87 -12.58
C LYS A 141 -12.98 -7.11 -11.64
N ILE A 142 -12.04 -6.32 -12.19
CA ILE A 142 -11.10 -5.51 -11.41
C ILE A 142 -11.85 -4.43 -10.63
N ILE A 143 -12.78 -3.71 -11.27
CA ILE A 143 -13.59 -2.67 -10.63
C ILE A 143 -14.38 -3.29 -9.47
N VAL A 144 -15.13 -4.34 -9.71
CA VAL A 144 -15.91 -5.03 -8.68
C VAL A 144 -15.03 -5.52 -7.52
N SER A 145 -13.89 -6.14 -7.83
CA SER A 145 -12.98 -6.67 -6.80
C SER A 145 -12.44 -5.57 -5.89
N LYS A 146 -11.95 -4.47 -6.47
CA LYS A 146 -11.39 -3.35 -5.70
C LYS A 146 -12.45 -2.66 -4.85
N ILE A 147 -13.64 -2.43 -5.39
CA ILE A 147 -14.74 -1.78 -4.65
C ILE A 147 -15.23 -2.69 -3.50
N LYS A 148 -15.32 -4.00 -3.70
CA LYS A 148 -15.61 -4.94 -2.60
C LYS A 148 -14.58 -4.85 -1.49
N THR A 149 -13.29 -4.75 -1.83
CA THR A 149 -12.22 -4.59 -0.86
C THR A 149 -12.37 -3.29 -0.06
N ILE A 150 -12.69 -2.17 -0.74
CA ILE A 150 -12.95 -0.87 -0.09
C ILE A 150 -14.15 -0.96 0.86
N ASP A 151 -15.29 -1.50 0.39
CA ASP A 151 -16.53 -1.63 1.17
C ASP A 151 -16.31 -2.47 2.44
N LEU A 152 -15.65 -3.62 2.31
CA LEU A 152 -15.32 -4.51 3.44
C LEU A 152 -14.39 -3.82 4.44
N TRP A 153 -13.34 -3.15 3.95
CA TRP A 153 -12.43 -2.43 4.82
C TRP A 153 -13.10 -1.28 5.57
N PHE A 154 -13.95 -0.51 4.87
CA PHE A 154 -14.69 0.60 5.47
C PHE A 154 -15.63 0.12 6.58
N LYS A 155 -16.38 -0.94 6.33
CA LYS A 155 -17.25 -1.59 7.32
C LYS A 155 -16.47 -2.04 8.54
N LYS A 156 -15.36 -2.76 8.31
CA LYS A 156 -14.51 -3.27 9.41
C LYS A 156 -13.87 -2.16 10.22
N LYS A 157 -13.38 -1.08 9.56
CA LYS A 157 -12.59 -0.04 10.23
C LYS A 157 -13.46 1.03 10.89
N PHE A 158 -14.61 1.37 10.29
CA PHE A 158 -15.44 2.50 10.72
C PHE A 158 -16.85 2.09 11.14
N ASN A 159 -17.20 0.82 11.04
CA ASN A 159 -18.56 0.30 11.26
C ASN A 159 -19.63 1.06 10.43
N LYS A 160 -19.26 1.52 9.23
CA LYS A 160 -20.11 2.30 8.32
C LYS A 160 -20.02 1.76 6.90
N LYS A 161 -21.12 1.86 6.15
CA LYS A 161 -21.15 1.57 4.71
C LYS A 161 -20.72 2.82 3.94
N PRO A 162 -19.65 2.78 3.12
CA PRO A 162 -19.24 3.94 2.34
C PRO A 162 -20.25 4.20 1.21
N GLU A 163 -20.38 5.46 0.81
CA GLU A 163 -20.96 5.84 -0.49
C GLU A 163 -19.81 5.98 -1.50
N ILE A 164 -19.90 5.27 -2.61
CA ILE A 164 -18.80 5.17 -3.57
C ILE A 164 -19.26 5.73 -4.92
N GLY A 165 -18.66 6.84 -5.34
CA GLY A 165 -18.78 7.35 -6.70
C GLY A 165 -17.78 6.69 -7.62
N ILE A 166 -18.22 6.18 -8.76
CA ILE A 166 -17.36 5.63 -9.80
C ILE A 166 -17.34 6.64 -10.94
N LEU A 167 -16.18 7.25 -11.19
CA LEU A 167 -16.00 8.18 -12.29
C LEU A 167 -15.89 7.42 -13.61
N GLY A 168 -16.31 8.07 -14.70
CA GLY A 168 -16.01 7.60 -16.04
C GLY A 168 -14.51 7.61 -16.33
N LEU A 169 -14.11 6.91 -17.37
CA LEU A 169 -12.75 6.97 -17.88
C LEU A 169 -12.53 8.25 -18.68
N ASN A 170 -13.56 8.70 -19.39
CA ASN A 170 -13.54 9.91 -20.20
C ASN A 170 -14.31 11.05 -19.54
N PRO A 171 -13.92 12.33 -19.74
CA PRO A 171 -14.49 13.47 -19.04
C PRO A 171 -16.02 13.55 -19.12
N HIS A 172 -16.61 13.36 -20.27
CA HIS A 172 -18.08 13.38 -20.48
C HIS A 172 -18.68 11.97 -20.59
N ASN A 173 -18.08 10.98 -19.92
CA ASN A 173 -18.48 9.56 -20.02
C ASN A 173 -18.55 9.07 -21.48
N ALA A 174 -17.70 9.64 -22.37
CA ALA A 174 -17.68 9.35 -23.81
C ALA A 174 -19.08 9.49 -24.46
N GLU A 175 -19.88 10.45 -24.05
CA GLU A 175 -21.28 10.68 -24.44
C GLU A 175 -22.11 9.38 -24.43
N MET A 176 -21.78 8.45 -23.55
CA MET A 176 -22.44 7.14 -23.40
C MET A 176 -22.49 6.33 -24.70
N ARG A 177 -21.48 6.46 -25.56
CA ARG A 177 -21.39 5.66 -26.81
C ARG A 177 -21.32 4.17 -26.50
N LYS A 178 -22.02 3.35 -27.30
CA LYS A 178 -22.09 1.87 -27.10
C LYS A 178 -20.72 1.19 -27.03
N SER A 179 -19.71 1.72 -27.70
CA SER A 179 -18.34 1.20 -27.72
C SER A 179 -17.47 1.64 -26.54
N SER A 180 -17.95 2.60 -25.73
CA SER A 180 -17.17 3.19 -24.64
C SER A 180 -16.93 2.23 -23.47
N GLU A 181 -15.89 2.47 -22.72
CA GLU A 181 -15.57 1.74 -21.49
C GLU A 181 -16.65 1.96 -20.42
N GLU A 182 -17.30 3.11 -20.42
CA GLU A 182 -18.43 3.40 -19.51
C GLU A 182 -19.55 2.39 -19.71
N ILE A 183 -19.99 2.19 -20.96
CA ILE A 183 -21.09 1.24 -21.28
C ILE A 183 -20.65 -0.21 -21.12
N ARG A 184 -19.47 -0.55 -21.62
CA ARG A 184 -19.03 -1.96 -21.71
C ARG A 184 -18.45 -2.50 -20.41
N ILE A 185 -17.92 -1.64 -19.55
CA ILE A 185 -17.14 -2.05 -18.37
C ILE A 185 -17.71 -1.47 -17.07
N ILE A 186 -17.92 -0.13 -17.01
CA ILE A 186 -18.25 0.55 -15.76
C ILE A 186 -19.71 0.29 -15.36
N ILE A 187 -20.66 0.45 -16.27
CA ILE A 187 -22.09 0.18 -16.00
C ILE A 187 -22.32 -1.27 -15.56
N PRO A 188 -21.79 -2.31 -16.24
CA PRO A 188 -21.90 -3.67 -15.76
C PRO A 188 -21.28 -3.88 -14.38
N ALA A 189 -20.16 -3.22 -14.06
CA ALA A 189 -19.57 -3.29 -12.73
C ALA A 189 -20.50 -2.69 -11.66
N ILE A 190 -21.11 -1.54 -11.95
CA ILE A 190 -22.09 -0.88 -11.06
C ILE A 190 -23.30 -1.79 -10.82
N ALA A 191 -23.81 -2.40 -11.88
CA ALA A 191 -24.96 -3.32 -11.77
C ALA A 191 -24.66 -4.52 -10.84
N ILE A 192 -23.47 -5.13 -10.99
CA ILE A 192 -23.02 -6.21 -10.10
C ILE A 192 -22.91 -5.73 -8.66
N LEU A 193 -22.29 -4.55 -8.44
CA LEU A 193 -22.09 -3.99 -7.10
C LEU A 193 -23.41 -3.66 -6.40
N LYS A 194 -24.40 -3.13 -7.14
CA LYS A 194 -25.76 -2.87 -6.62
C LYS A 194 -26.46 -4.19 -6.22
N LYS A 195 -26.35 -5.27 -7.02
CA LYS A 195 -26.86 -6.60 -6.65
C LYS A 195 -26.22 -7.12 -5.36
N LEU A 196 -24.96 -6.77 -5.09
CA LEU A 196 -24.25 -7.09 -3.85
C LEU A 196 -24.58 -6.15 -2.67
N LYS A 197 -25.59 -5.26 -2.83
CA LYS A 197 -26.03 -4.27 -1.82
C LYS A 197 -24.91 -3.31 -1.38
N ILE A 198 -23.95 -3.04 -2.28
CA ILE A 198 -22.91 -2.02 -2.09
C ILE A 198 -23.46 -0.69 -2.63
N ARG A 199 -23.29 0.38 -1.84
CA ARG A 199 -23.78 1.71 -2.20
C ARG A 199 -22.84 2.34 -3.22
N VAL A 200 -23.22 2.27 -4.50
CA VAL A 200 -22.43 2.83 -5.61
C VAL A 200 -23.28 3.72 -6.49
N LYS A 201 -22.71 4.80 -6.99
CA LYS A 201 -23.27 5.72 -7.99
C LYS A 201 -22.28 5.87 -9.14
N GLY A 202 -22.78 6.09 -10.34
CA GLY A 202 -21.94 6.35 -11.53
C GLY A 202 -22.49 5.72 -12.80
N PRO A 203 -21.76 5.83 -13.92
CA PRO A 203 -20.53 6.61 -14.05
C PRO A 203 -20.78 8.10 -13.82
N LEU A 204 -19.97 8.72 -12.96
CA LEU A 204 -20.05 10.15 -12.70
C LEU A 204 -19.09 10.92 -13.62
N VAL A 205 -19.48 12.13 -13.99
CA VAL A 205 -18.60 13.09 -14.67
C VAL A 205 -17.56 13.60 -13.65
N ALA A 206 -16.30 13.76 -14.07
CA ALA A 206 -15.19 14.20 -13.22
C ALA A 206 -15.23 15.71 -12.95
#